data_4dd228c94ec7a58db273e86db96b8582
#
_entry.id   4dd228c94ec7a58db273e86db96b8582
#
_cell.length_a   1.000
_cell.length_b   1.000
_cell.length_c   1.000
_cell.angle_alpha   90.00
_cell.angle_beta   90.00
_cell.angle_gamma   90.00
#
_symmetry.space_group_name_H-M   'P 1'
#
loop_
_entity.id
_entity.type
_entity.pdbx_description
1 polymer ?
#
loop_
_entity_poly.entity_id
_entity_poly.type
_entity_poly.pdbx_seq_one_letter_code
_entity_poly.pdbx_strand_id
1 'polypeptide(L)'
;MIYNIREYTREDTSAMRSLWSDAFGDPSELIDFFFELLPSMGTGFVAELDGEIFGAAYVLDAFLHLPGGETKKLAYIYAVSVDESAQGRGIGAELTRACMRNAWDYSADICCTLPAEDSLYDWYE
;
A
#
# COMPACT_ATOMS: atom_id res chain seq x y z
N MET A 1 -18.48 6.29 11.32
CA MET A 1 -17.90 4.93 11.30
C MET A 1 -16.39 5.03 11.39
N ILE A 2 -15.78 4.21 12.21
CA ILE A 2 -14.34 4.20 12.39
C ILE A 2 -13.79 2.89 11.82
N TYR A 3 -12.93 3.03 10.80
CA TYR A 3 -12.25 1.88 10.21
C TYR A 3 -10.99 1.57 11.01
N ASN A 4 -10.75 0.29 11.24
CA ASN A 4 -9.53 -0.16 11.89
C ASN A 4 -8.44 -0.34 10.83
N ILE A 5 -7.37 0.43 10.96
CA ILE A 5 -6.21 0.32 10.06
C ILE A 5 -5.20 -0.57 10.75
N ARG A 6 -4.88 -1.69 10.13
CA ARG A 6 -3.95 -2.67 10.70
C ARG A 6 -3.13 -3.34 9.62
N GLU A 7 -2.06 -3.99 10.02
CA GLU A 7 -1.25 -4.80 9.11
C GLU A 7 -2.08 -5.99 8.63
N TYR A 8 -1.89 -6.37 7.36
CA TYR A 8 -2.65 -7.47 6.78
C TYR A 8 -2.24 -8.82 7.36
N THR A 9 -3.15 -9.78 7.28
CA THR A 9 -2.86 -11.18 7.56
C THR A 9 -3.14 -11.99 6.29
N ARG A 10 -2.73 -13.26 6.30
CA ARG A 10 -2.94 -14.14 5.16
C ARG A 10 -4.42 -14.26 4.77
N GLU A 11 -5.31 -14.21 5.75
CA GLU A 11 -6.76 -14.30 5.51
C GLU A 11 -7.33 -13.09 4.79
N ASP A 12 -6.63 -11.96 4.82
CA ASP A 12 -7.07 -10.74 4.15
C ASP A 12 -6.76 -10.75 2.64
N THR A 13 -5.90 -11.62 2.18
CA THR A 13 -5.35 -11.55 0.81
C THR A 13 -6.41 -11.70 -0.27
N SER A 14 -7.46 -12.47 -0.03
CA SER A 14 -8.55 -12.59 -1.01
C SER A 14 -9.25 -11.25 -1.25
N ALA A 15 -9.58 -10.54 -0.17
CA ALA A 15 -10.21 -9.23 -0.25
C ALA A 15 -9.26 -8.20 -0.87
N MET A 16 -7.98 -8.26 -0.51
CA MET A 16 -6.97 -7.35 -1.05
C MET A 16 -6.80 -7.52 -2.55
N ARG A 17 -6.82 -8.75 -3.04
CA ARG A 17 -6.76 -9.06 -4.47
C ARG A 17 -7.96 -8.48 -5.23
N SER A 18 -9.14 -8.60 -4.65
CA SER A 18 -10.35 -8.03 -5.25
C SER A 18 -10.27 -6.52 -5.34
N LEU A 19 -9.82 -5.85 -4.28
CA LEU A 19 -9.63 -4.40 -4.30
C LEU A 19 -8.63 -3.98 -5.37
N TRP A 20 -7.54 -4.71 -5.51
CA TRP A 20 -6.54 -4.42 -6.53
C TRP A 20 -7.11 -4.57 -7.93
N SER A 21 -7.79 -5.68 -8.20
CA SER A 21 -8.40 -5.95 -9.50
C SER A 21 -9.40 -4.87 -9.87
N ASP A 22 -10.25 -4.47 -8.92
CA ASP A 22 -11.28 -3.46 -9.16
C ASP A 22 -10.68 -2.07 -9.40
N ALA A 23 -9.60 -1.73 -8.68
CA ALA A 23 -9.01 -0.40 -8.77
C ALA A 23 -8.07 -0.24 -9.98
N PHE A 24 -7.32 -1.27 -10.34
CA PHE A 24 -6.24 -1.15 -11.31
C PHE A 24 -6.40 -2.04 -12.55
N GLY A 25 -7.26 -3.05 -12.49
CA GLY A 25 -7.53 -3.90 -13.65
C GLY A 25 -6.38 -4.77 -14.11
N ASP A 26 -5.39 -5.02 -13.25
CA ASP A 26 -4.24 -5.85 -13.62
C ASP A 26 -4.63 -7.32 -13.78
N PRO A 27 -3.91 -8.10 -14.61
CA PRO A 27 -4.17 -9.52 -14.75
C PRO A 27 -4.00 -10.28 -13.42
N SER A 28 -4.84 -11.30 -13.22
CA SER A 28 -4.80 -12.08 -11.98
C SER A 28 -3.44 -12.74 -11.73
N GLU A 29 -2.75 -13.16 -12.78
CA GLU A 29 -1.42 -13.76 -12.67
C GLU A 29 -0.40 -12.79 -12.08
N LEU A 30 -0.48 -11.52 -12.46
CA LEU A 30 0.40 -10.47 -11.91
C LEU A 30 0.09 -10.23 -10.44
N ILE A 31 -1.19 -10.16 -10.10
CA ILE A 31 -1.62 -9.96 -8.72
C ILE A 31 -1.19 -11.14 -7.84
N ASP A 32 -1.38 -12.37 -8.32
CA ASP A 32 -0.97 -13.58 -7.59
C ASP A 32 0.53 -13.58 -7.35
N PHE A 33 1.32 -13.23 -8.37
CA PHE A 33 2.77 -13.17 -8.25
C PHE A 33 3.21 -12.13 -7.21
N PHE A 34 2.56 -10.97 -7.21
CA PHE A 34 2.84 -9.93 -6.22
C PHE A 34 2.61 -10.43 -4.79
N PHE A 35 1.47 -11.07 -4.53
CA PHE A 35 1.14 -11.56 -3.19
C PHE A 35 2.06 -12.71 -2.76
N GLU A 36 2.55 -13.49 -3.69
CA GLU A 36 3.54 -14.53 -3.40
C GLU A 36 4.85 -13.93 -2.92
N LEU A 37 5.28 -12.79 -3.50
CA LEU A 37 6.53 -12.14 -3.15
C LEU A 37 6.41 -11.17 -1.97
N LEU A 38 5.22 -10.68 -1.67
CA LEU A 38 5.03 -9.61 -0.68
C LEU A 38 5.68 -9.88 0.67
N PRO A 39 5.58 -11.08 1.27
CA PRO A 39 6.20 -11.30 2.58
C PRO A 39 7.71 -11.09 2.61
N SER A 40 8.38 -11.25 1.46
CA SER A 40 9.83 -11.05 1.38
C SER A 40 10.21 -9.64 0.92
N MET A 41 9.26 -8.86 0.39
CA MET A 41 9.52 -7.52 -0.16
C MET A 41 9.07 -6.39 0.76
N GLY A 42 8.16 -6.66 1.67
CA GLY A 42 7.57 -5.61 2.48
C GLY A 42 6.36 -6.10 3.24
N THR A 43 5.36 -5.23 3.37
CA THR A 43 4.10 -5.58 4.03
C THR A 43 2.94 -4.80 3.43
N GLY A 44 1.74 -5.03 3.97
CA GLY A 44 0.54 -4.33 3.57
C GLY A 44 -0.31 -3.95 4.77
N PHE A 45 -1.18 -3.00 4.56
CA PHE A 45 -2.14 -2.53 5.56
C PHE A 45 -3.53 -2.57 4.98
N VAL A 46 -4.50 -2.86 5.82
CA VAL A 46 -5.90 -2.94 5.43
C VAL A 46 -6.76 -2.04 6.30
N ALA A 47 -7.86 -1.58 5.75
CA ALA A 47 -8.89 -0.85 6.48
C ALA A 47 -10.07 -1.80 6.69
N GLU A 48 -10.31 -2.17 7.92
CA GLU A 48 -11.33 -3.14 8.30
C GLU A 48 -12.48 -2.48 9.04
N LEU A 49 -13.70 -2.89 8.74
CA LEU A 49 -14.88 -2.53 9.49
C LEU A 49 -15.80 -3.75 9.58
N ASP A 50 -16.12 -4.15 10.81
CA ASP A 50 -17.03 -5.28 11.07
C ASP A 50 -16.60 -6.57 10.34
N GLY A 51 -15.31 -6.82 10.28
CA GLY A 51 -14.76 -8.03 9.66
C GLY A 51 -14.61 -7.96 8.15
N GLU A 52 -15.00 -6.84 7.51
CA GLU A 52 -14.85 -6.65 6.07
C GLU A 52 -13.73 -5.68 5.77
N ILE A 53 -13.03 -5.93 4.66
CA ILE A 53 -11.91 -5.11 4.21
C ILE A 53 -12.42 -4.13 3.14
N PHE A 54 -12.22 -2.83 3.38
CA PHE A 54 -12.67 -1.76 2.49
C PHE A 54 -11.52 -1.00 1.83
N GLY A 55 -10.29 -1.28 2.21
CA GLY A 55 -9.13 -0.64 1.59
C GLY A 55 -7.87 -1.40 1.89
N ALA A 56 -6.86 -1.16 1.06
CA ALA A 56 -5.54 -1.79 1.22
C ALA A 56 -4.45 -0.89 0.65
N ALA A 57 -3.26 -1.02 1.19
CA ALA A 57 -2.07 -0.35 0.69
C ALA A 57 -0.86 -1.20 1.01
N TYR A 58 0.20 -1.02 0.24
CA TYR A 58 1.42 -1.82 0.37
C TYR A 58 2.62 -0.90 0.54
N VAL A 59 3.58 -1.35 1.33
CA VAL A 59 4.87 -0.67 1.46
C VAL A 59 5.96 -1.68 1.17
N LEU A 60 6.79 -1.37 0.17
CA LEU A 60 7.83 -2.26 -0.33
C LEU A 60 9.20 -1.72 0.07
N ASP A 61 10.10 -2.62 0.44
CA ASP A 61 11.48 -2.28 0.79
C ASP A 61 12.33 -2.25 -0.48
N ALA A 62 13.13 -1.20 -0.62
CA ALA A 62 14.03 -1.05 -1.76
C ALA A 62 15.26 -0.25 -1.33
N PHE A 63 16.24 -0.17 -2.21
CA PHE A 63 17.45 0.61 -1.98
C PHE A 63 17.69 1.54 -3.15
N LEU A 64 18.04 2.78 -2.83
CA LEU A 64 18.41 3.78 -3.82
C LEU A 64 19.94 3.91 -3.82
N HIS A 65 20.55 3.58 -4.95
CA HIS A 65 21.99 3.70 -5.13
C HIS A 65 22.32 5.06 -5.72
N LEU A 66 23.08 5.85 -4.98
CA LEU A 66 23.46 7.20 -5.41
C LEU A 66 24.79 7.17 -6.19
N PRO A 67 25.02 8.18 -7.06
CA PRO A 67 26.24 8.20 -7.89
C PRO A 67 27.54 8.15 -7.11
N GLY A 68 27.59 8.64 -5.88
CA GLY A 68 28.77 8.60 -5.03
C GLY A 68 29.02 7.27 -4.33
N GLY A 69 28.25 6.22 -4.63
CA GLY A 69 28.38 4.92 -3.99
C GLY A 69 27.59 4.78 -2.70
N GLU A 70 26.92 5.85 -2.27
CA GLU A 70 26.06 5.82 -1.08
C GLU A 70 24.75 5.12 -1.40
N THR A 71 24.25 4.32 -0.45
CA THR A 71 22.98 3.62 -0.58
C THR A 71 21.99 4.14 0.46
N LYS A 72 20.78 4.47 0.04
CA LYS A 72 19.70 4.88 0.93
C LYS A 72 18.62 3.81 0.96
N LYS A 73 18.06 3.58 2.15
CA LYS A 73 16.96 2.66 2.33
C LYS A 73 15.66 3.35 1.93
N LEU A 74 14.94 2.75 0.98
CA LEU A 74 13.74 3.31 0.38
C LEU A 74 12.52 2.50 0.77
N ALA A 75 11.46 3.18 1.19
CA ALA A 75 10.15 2.57 1.34
C ALA A 75 9.25 3.08 0.22
N TYR A 76 8.69 2.17 -0.55
CA TYR A 76 7.83 2.50 -1.69
C TYR A 76 6.39 2.14 -1.36
N ILE A 77 5.52 3.15 -1.29
CA ILE A 77 4.09 2.95 -1.05
C ILE A 77 3.43 2.66 -2.38
N TYR A 78 2.71 1.55 -2.47
CA TYR A 78 2.23 1.03 -3.73
C TYR A 78 0.78 0.57 -3.64
N ALA A 79 0.05 0.75 -4.73
CA ALA A 79 -1.29 0.18 -4.96
C ALA A 79 -2.31 0.51 -3.84
N VAL A 80 -2.34 1.79 -3.40
CA VAL A 80 -3.36 2.24 -2.45
C VAL A 80 -4.73 2.15 -3.13
N SER A 81 -5.63 1.38 -2.56
CA SER A 81 -6.97 1.19 -3.11
C SER A 81 -8.03 1.22 -2.02
N VAL A 82 -9.19 1.78 -2.34
CA VAL A 82 -10.33 1.87 -1.42
C VAL A 82 -11.57 1.42 -2.17
N ASP A 83 -12.38 0.57 -1.54
CA ASP A 83 -13.63 0.11 -2.12
C ASP A 83 -14.51 1.32 -2.49
N GLU A 84 -15.17 1.24 -3.63
CA GLU A 84 -16.01 2.33 -4.14
C GLU A 84 -17.04 2.81 -3.12
N SER A 85 -17.63 1.89 -2.37
CA SER A 85 -18.64 2.21 -1.35
C SER A 85 -18.08 2.99 -0.17
N ALA A 86 -16.77 3.00 0.02
CA ALA A 86 -16.10 3.62 1.16
C ALA A 86 -15.25 4.84 0.79
N GLN A 87 -15.24 5.24 -0.47
CA GLN A 87 -14.46 6.39 -0.92
C GLN A 87 -15.00 7.70 -0.34
N GLY A 88 -14.13 8.70 -0.24
CA GLY A 88 -14.49 10.00 0.28
C GLY A 88 -14.50 10.10 1.81
N ARG A 89 -13.99 9.10 2.51
CA ARG A 89 -13.97 9.04 3.99
C ARG A 89 -12.55 9.10 4.58
N GLY A 90 -11.55 9.41 3.75
CA GLY A 90 -10.17 9.53 4.22
C GLY A 90 -9.45 8.21 4.44
N ILE A 91 -10.01 7.08 4.00
CA ILE A 91 -9.40 5.76 4.21
C ILE A 91 -8.06 5.64 3.50
N GLY A 92 -7.98 6.11 2.26
CA GLY A 92 -6.72 6.09 1.51
C GLY A 92 -5.61 6.86 2.22
N ALA A 93 -5.93 8.02 2.78
CA ALA A 93 -4.97 8.81 3.54
C ALA A 93 -4.53 8.09 4.82
N GLU A 94 -5.46 7.44 5.52
CA GLU A 94 -5.13 6.67 6.72
C GLU A 94 -4.23 5.48 6.40
N LEU A 95 -4.50 4.78 5.30
CA LEU A 95 -3.66 3.68 4.84
C LEU A 95 -2.26 4.17 4.46
N THR A 96 -2.18 5.30 3.77
CA THR A 96 -0.90 5.90 3.41
C THR A 96 -0.10 6.28 4.66
N ARG A 97 -0.75 6.86 5.67
CA ARG A 97 -0.08 7.18 6.94
C ARG A 97 0.43 5.93 7.64
N ALA A 98 -0.32 4.83 7.60
CA ALA A 98 0.14 3.57 8.19
C ALA A 98 1.40 3.06 7.49
N CYS A 99 1.45 3.15 6.16
CA CYS A 99 2.64 2.79 5.39
C CYS A 99 3.83 3.68 5.75
N MET A 100 3.61 4.99 5.88
CA MET A 100 4.67 5.94 6.26
C MET A 100 5.19 5.66 7.66
N ARG A 101 4.30 5.34 8.61
CA ARG A 101 4.70 4.99 9.96
C ARG A 101 5.53 3.70 9.98
N ASN A 102 5.13 2.72 9.20
CA ASN A 102 5.91 1.49 9.04
C ASN A 102 7.31 1.80 8.49
N ALA A 103 7.39 2.65 7.48
CA ALA A 103 8.66 3.08 6.90
C ALA A 103 9.55 3.75 7.96
N TRP A 104 8.98 4.60 8.78
CA TRP A 104 9.70 5.27 9.87
C TRP A 104 10.22 4.24 10.89
N ASP A 105 9.36 3.30 11.30
CA ASP A 105 9.73 2.29 12.31
C ASP A 105 10.84 1.36 11.82
N TYR A 106 10.92 1.10 10.51
CA TYR A 106 11.98 0.30 9.91
C TYR A 106 13.16 1.13 9.45
N SER A 107 13.23 2.40 9.86
CA SER A 107 14.36 3.31 9.63
C SER A 107 14.64 3.54 8.14
N ALA A 108 13.60 3.65 7.32
CA ALA A 108 13.77 4.04 5.94
C ALA A 108 14.29 5.48 5.86
N ASP A 109 15.22 5.73 4.95
CA ASP A 109 15.76 7.07 4.72
C ASP A 109 14.80 7.91 3.87
N ILE A 110 14.09 7.27 2.96
CA ILE A 110 13.20 7.91 2.00
C ILE A 110 11.92 7.09 1.90
N CYS A 111 10.78 7.79 1.90
CA CYS A 111 9.49 7.18 1.62
C CYS A 111 8.90 7.84 0.38
N CYS A 112 8.51 7.05 -0.60
CA CYS A 112 8.00 7.59 -1.85
C CYS A 112 6.79 6.81 -2.37
N THR A 113 6.07 7.44 -3.28
CA THR A 113 4.98 6.81 -4.02
C THR A 113 4.98 7.38 -5.42
N LEU A 114 4.45 6.62 -6.38
CA LEU A 114 4.29 7.08 -7.75
C LEU A 114 2.80 7.00 -8.10
N PRO A 115 2.10 8.15 -8.22
CA PRO A 115 0.69 8.16 -8.58
C PRO A 115 0.47 7.58 -9.98
N ALA A 116 -0.63 6.83 -10.14
CA ALA A 116 -0.98 6.25 -11.43
C ALA A 116 -1.46 7.30 -12.45
N GLU A 117 -1.97 8.44 -11.95
CA GLU A 117 -2.47 9.55 -12.76
C GLU A 117 -1.96 10.86 -12.20
N ASP A 118 -1.78 11.86 -13.09
CA ASP A 118 -1.28 13.18 -12.70
C ASP A 118 -2.13 13.82 -11.60
N SER A 119 -3.44 13.64 -11.65
CA SER A 119 -4.36 14.21 -10.66
C SER A 119 -4.12 13.70 -9.24
N LEU A 120 -3.47 12.55 -9.08
CA LEU A 120 -3.19 11.97 -7.77
C LEU A 120 -2.01 12.62 -7.07
N TYR A 121 -1.18 13.38 -7.78
CA TYR A 121 -0.04 14.07 -7.15
C TYR A 121 -0.52 15.05 -6.08
N ASP A 122 -1.59 15.80 -6.34
CA ASP A 122 -2.16 16.72 -5.36
C ASP A 122 -2.69 15.98 -4.13
N TRP A 123 -3.22 14.78 -4.33
CA TRP A 123 -3.75 13.97 -3.23
C TRP A 123 -2.65 13.50 -2.28
N TYR A 124 -1.46 13.18 -2.81
CA TYR A 124 -0.33 12.71 -1.99
C TYR A 124 0.45 13.85 -1.34
N GLU A 125 0.33 15.05 -1.87
CA GLU A 125 0.97 16.23 -1.30
C GLU A 125 0.20 16.75 -0.08
#